data_e111b4bee8f0b8284c8bb6f23003fa13
#
_entry.id   e111b4bee8f0b8284c8bb6f23003fa13
#
_cell.length_a   1.000
_cell.length_b   1.000
_cell.length_c   1.000
_cell.angle_alpha   90.00
_cell.angle_beta   90.00
_cell.angle_gamma   90.00
#
_symmetry.space_group_name_H-M   'P 1'
#
loop_
_entity.id
_entity.type
_entity.pdbx_description
1 polymer ?
#
loop_
_entity_poly.entity_id
_entity_poly.type
_entity_poly.pdbx_seq_one_letter_code
_entity_poly.pdbx_strand_id
1 'polypeptide(L)'
;MKREEHVFNETFSYRYPGKDADHAILIQHGIASHGGIYDSFCAHHASHGVDVWSMDAPGHGRSVNMRPPGRFSIEEWVDDAVALGEHIGETTGLPVFIKGSSLGAAAAYCALQASDVFLGAILMGYAIPSSPLVPNPNPFRSEAFEQIDALFGDKLLLSLDRFINFDEDYGYVGASEQKKADPLNTWYYELRAFASFFRYDPVVPLSQNTKPIFYTVGERDTTFGPDVAKMVADATAGPVELYVHPDGMHQLMLSHTVAYSDVVLEWCRRQAK
;
A
#
# COMPACT_ATOMS: atom_id res chain seq x y z
N MET A 1 9.46 -8.48 20.85
CA MET A 1 9.73 -9.36 19.71
C MET A 1 10.81 -8.69 18.86
N LYS A 2 11.76 -9.43 18.27
CA LYS A 2 12.87 -8.81 17.52
C LYS A 2 12.48 -8.75 16.04
N ARG A 3 12.50 -7.53 15.47
CA ARG A 3 12.36 -7.31 14.04
C ARG A 3 13.55 -7.91 13.29
N GLU A 4 13.28 -8.60 12.21
CA GLU A 4 14.27 -9.17 11.29
C GLU A 4 14.32 -8.36 10.00
N GLU A 5 15.44 -8.40 9.30
CA GLU A 5 15.64 -7.72 8.02
C GLU A 5 15.88 -8.77 6.94
N HIS A 6 15.15 -8.67 5.84
CA HIS A 6 15.23 -9.62 4.74
C HIS A 6 15.42 -8.87 3.41
N VAL A 7 16.14 -9.51 2.51
CA VAL A 7 16.23 -9.11 1.10
C VAL A 7 15.85 -10.32 0.26
N PHE A 8 14.83 -10.18 -0.57
CA PHE A 8 14.38 -11.19 -1.50
C PHE A 8 14.17 -10.56 -2.88
N ASN A 9 14.83 -11.10 -3.90
CA ASN A 9 14.76 -10.58 -5.28
C ASN A 9 14.86 -9.04 -5.36
N GLU A 10 15.91 -8.47 -4.72
CA GLU A 10 16.14 -7.03 -4.69
C GLU A 10 15.13 -6.20 -3.87
N THR A 11 14.14 -6.84 -3.26
CA THR A 11 13.17 -6.19 -2.39
C THR A 11 13.56 -6.33 -0.93
N PHE A 12 13.72 -5.21 -0.24
CA PHE A 12 13.96 -5.18 1.20
C PHE A 12 12.64 -5.26 1.97
N SER A 13 12.62 -5.98 3.07
CA SER A 13 11.48 -6.06 3.97
C SER A 13 11.89 -6.21 5.44
N TYR A 14 11.01 -5.72 6.31
CA TYR A 14 11.05 -5.93 7.75
C TYR A 14 10.08 -7.05 8.11
N ARG A 15 10.56 -8.12 8.74
CA ARG A 15 9.74 -9.20 9.26
C ARG A 15 9.58 -9.09 10.77
N TYR A 16 8.38 -9.31 11.24
CA TYR A 16 8.00 -9.40 12.65
C TYR A 16 7.35 -10.77 12.87
N PRO A 17 8.14 -11.80 13.23
CA PRO A 17 7.62 -13.15 13.33
C PRO A 17 6.65 -13.28 14.51
N GLY A 18 5.43 -13.68 14.23
CA GLY A 18 4.43 -14.02 15.24
C GLY A 18 4.68 -15.39 15.85
N LYS A 19 4.53 -15.49 17.18
CA LYS A 19 4.56 -16.82 17.82
C LYS A 19 3.26 -17.56 17.52
N ASP A 20 3.36 -18.82 17.07
CA ASP A 20 2.22 -19.66 16.72
C ASP A 20 1.26 -18.95 15.73
N ALA A 21 1.84 -18.30 14.71
CA ALA A 21 1.09 -17.48 13.78
C ALA A 21 0.01 -18.27 13.03
N ASP A 22 -1.18 -17.70 12.92
CA ASP A 22 -2.33 -18.29 12.23
C ASP A 22 -2.46 -17.79 10.78
N HIS A 23 -1.85 -16.64 10.44
CA HIS A 23 -1.75 -16.08 9.11
C HIS A 23 -0.55 -15.13 8.98
N ALA A 24 -0.23 -14.75 7.75
CA ALA A 24 0.78 -13.74 7.45
C ALA A 24 0.14 -12.51 6.79
N ILE A 25 0.76 -11.33 6.98
CA ILE A 25 0.36 -10.09 6.32
C ILE A 25 1.58 -9.47 5.64
N LEU A 26 1.48 -9.19 4.33
CA LEU A 26 2.43 -8.38 3.58
C LEU A 26 1.92 -6.95 3.46
N ILE A 27 2.69 -5.97 3.95
CA ILE A 27 2.31 -4.56 3.97
C ILE A 27 3.00 -3.78 2.86
N GLN A 28 2.20 -2.98 2.11
CA GLN A 28 2.61 -2.03 1.09
C GLN A 28 2.43 -0.61 1.64
N HIS A 29 3.51 0.18 1.67
CA HIS A 29 3.49 1.55 2.20
C HIS A 29 2.87 2.55 1.21
N GLY A 30 2.55 3.76 1.68
CA GLY A 30 2.06 4.86 0.86
C GLY A 30 3.16 5.66 0.16
N ILE A 31 2.72 6.73 -0.52
CA ILE A 31 3.60 7.65 -1.26
C ILE A 31 4.69 8.25 -0.35
N ALA A 32 5.87 8.47 -0.90
CA ALA A 32 7.03 9.07 -0.22
C ALA A 32 7.39 8.38 1.10
N SER A 33 7.22 7.06 1.22
CA SER A 33 7.36 6.35 2.48
C SER A 33 8.23 5.09 2.33
N HIS A 34 8.25 4.25 3.36
CA HIS A 34 8.93 2.96 3.40
C HIS A 34 8.27 2.06 4.46
N GLY A 35 8.55 0.75 4.42
CA GLY A 35 7.93 -0.23 5.32
C GLY A 35 8.23 -0.02 6.80
N GLY A 36 9.38 0.55 7.13
CA GLY A 36 9.80 0.73 8.51
C GLY A 36 8.96 1.71 9.35
N ILE A 37 8.14 2.55 8.73
CA ILE A 37 7.29 3.48 9.49
C ILE A 37 6.16 2.77 10.26
N TYR A 38 5.81 1.55 9.90
CA TYR A 38 4.71 0.80 10.51
C TYR A 38 5.16 -0.12 11.67
N ASP A 39 6.33 0.13 12.26
CA ASP A 39 6.94 -0.71 13.31
C ASP A 39 5.96 -1.06 14.43
N SER A 40 5.24 -0.07 14.97
CA SER A 40 4.27 -0.28 16.06
C SER A 40 3.09 -1.16 15.64
N PHE A 41 2.54 -0.96 14.44
CA PHE A 41 1.46 -1.76 13.90
C PHE A 41 1.92 -3.22 13.68
N CYS A 42 3.08 -3.41 13.07
CA CYS A 42 3.66 -4.73 12.83
C CYS A 42 3.95 -5.49 14.13
N ALA A 43 4.55 -4.81 15.11
CA ALA A 43 4.85 -5.39 16.40
C ALA A 43 3.58 -5.81 17.18
N HIS A 44 2.51 -4.99 17.09
CA HIS A 44 1.23 -5.33 17.71
C HIS A 44 0.62 -6.60 17.08
N HIS A 45 0.54 -6.69 15.75
CA HIS A 45 0.06 -7.88 15.06
C HIS A 45 0.89 -9.11 15.38
N ALA A 46 2.21 -9.00 15.36
CA ALA A 46 3.11 -10.10 15.70
C ALA A 46 2.93 -10.59 17.14
N SER A 47 2.63 -9.68 18.09
CA SER A 47 2.33 -10.06 19.48
C SER A 47 1.00 -10.82 19.62
N HIS A 48 0.13 -10.75 18.60
CA HIS A 48 -1.15 -11.45 18.52
C HIS A 48 -1.14 -12.66 17.58
N GLY A 49 0.04 -13.19 17.26
CA GLY A 49 0.15 -14.43 16.47
C GLY A 49 -0.04 -14.21 14.96
N VAL A 50 0.52 -13.14 14.41
CA VAL A 50 0.58 -12.87 12.97
C VAL A 50 2.03 -12.78 12.52
N ASP A 51 2.41 -13.39 11.40
CA ASP A 51 3.73 -13.20 10.78
C ASP A 51 3.63 -11.97 9.84
N VAL A 52 4.22 -10.84 10.24
CA VAL A 52 4.07 -9.59 9.50
C VAL A 52 5.32 -9.24 8.73
N TRP A 53 5.14 -8.93 7.44
CA TRP A 53 6.18 -8.46 6.55
C TRP A 53 5.82 -7.07 6.03
N SER A 54 6.69 -6.11 6.23
CA SER A 54 6.52 -4.75 5.72
C SER A 54 7.62 -4.45 4.72
N MET A 55 7.28 -4.42 3.42
CA MET A 55 8.27 -4.24 2.37
C MET A 55 8.54 -2.77 2.09
N ASP A 56 9.77 -2.50 1.64
CA ASP A 56 10.13 -1.27 0.97
C ASP A 56 9.91 -1.48 -0.54
N ALA A 57 9.01 -0.70 -1.13
CA ALA A 57 8.71 -0.79 -2.55
C ALA A 57 9.94 -0.48 -3.43
N PRO A 58 9.95 -0.88 -4.73
CA PRO A 58 11.04 -0.51 -5.62
C PRO A 58 11.26 1.00 -5.64
N GLY A 59 12.52 1.43 -5.55
CA GLY A 59 12.89 2.85 -5.48
C GLY A 59 12.56 3.56 -4.17
N HIS A 60 12.24 2.82 -3.09
CA HIS A 60 11.92 3.36 -1.76
C HIS A 60 12.75 2.69 -0.67
N GLY A 61 12.88 3.39 0.47
CA GLY A 61 13.50 2.86 1.66
C GLY A 61 14.88 2.28 1.39
N ARG A 62 15.10 1.04 1.79
CA ARG A 62 16.35 0.29 1.56
C ARG A 62 16.36 -0.47 0.23
N SER A 63 15.23 -0.61 -0.45
CA SER A 63 15.18 -1.14 -1.82
C SER A 63 15.85 -0.23 -2.85
N VAL A 64 16.19 1.03 -2.49
CA VAL A 64 16.96 1.96 -3.33
C VAL A 64 18.39 1.50 -3.62
N ASN A 65 18.92 0.56 -2.86
CA ASN A 65 20.24 -0.01 -3.14
C ASN A 65 20.29 -0.75 -4.48
N MET A 66 19.14 -1.21 -4.93
CA MET A 66 18.98 -1.99 -6.16
C MET A 66 18.31 -1.16 -7.27
N ARG A 67 17.37 -0.30 -6.91
CA ARG A 67 16.68 0.63 -7.83
C ARG A 67 16.78 2.05 -7.30
N PRO A 68 17.27 3.01 -8.10
CA PRO A 68 17.46 4.39 -7.63
C PRO A 68 16.18 5.01 -7.05
N PRO A 69 16.31 5.93 -6.07
CA PRO A 69 15.14 6.54 -5.43
C PRO A 69 14.19 7.18 -6.45
N GLY A 70 12.89 6.88 -6.32
CA GLY A 70 11.84 7.42 -7.17
C GLY A 70 11.79 6.85 -8.59
N ARG A 71 12.62 5.85 -8.90
CA ARG A 71 12.63 5.10 -10.17
C ARG A 71 11.96 3.76 -9.98
N PHE A 72 10.75 3.62 -10.47
CA PHE A 72 9.95 2.40 -10.42
C PHE A 72 8.79 2.50 -11.40
N SER A 73 8.06 1.40 -11.58
CA SER A 73 6.72 1.40 -12.14
C SER A 73 5.76 0.66 -11.21
N ILE A 74 4.47 0.85 -11.39
CA ILE A 74 3.45 0.10 -10.65
C ILE A 74 3.54 -1.40 -10.96
N GLU A 75 3.90 -1.75 -12.20
CA GLU A 75 4.12 -3.13 -12.64
C GLU A 75 5.22 -3.79 -11.80
N GLU A 76 6.40 -3.14 -11.70
CA GLU A 76 7.51 -3.64 -10.88
C GLU A 76 7.11 -3.76 -9.40
N TRP A 77 6.34 -2.80 -8.87
CA TRP A 77 5.85 -2.87 -7.49
C TRP A 77 4.91 -4.06 -7.27
N VAL A 78 4.01 -4.32 -8.21
CA VAL A 78 3.09 -5.46 -8.17
C VAL A 78 3.86 -6.78 -8.27
N ASP A 79 4.82 -6.89 -9.20
CA ASP A 79 5.64 -8.09 -9.39
C ASP A 79 6.47 -8.41 -8.14
N ASP A 80 7.10 -7.40 -7.53
CA ASP A 80 7.85 -7.56 -6.28
C ASP A 80 6.94 -7.98 -5.12
N ALA A 81 5.74 -7.41 -5.02
CA ALA A 81 4.77 -7.76 -3.99
C ALA A 81 4.26 -9.20 -4.15
N VAL A 82 4.00 -9.65 -5.38
CA VAL A 82 3.62 -11.03 -5.70
C VAL A 82 4.75 -11.99 -5.34
N ALA A 83 5.96 -11.74 -5.83
CA ALA A 83 7.11 -12.60 -5.58
C ALA A 83 7.42 -12.75 -4.09
N LEU A 84 7.35 -11.63 -3.33
CA LEU A 84 7.54 -11.67 -1.88
C LEU A 84 6.38 -12.38 -1.17
N GLY A 85 5.14 -12.19 -1.62
CA GLY A 85 3.96 -12.89 -1.10
C GLY A 85 4.06 -14.41 -1.26
N GLU A 86 4.48 -14.87 -2.44
CA GLU A 86 4.72 -16.29 -2.72
C GLU A 86 5.84 -16.86 -1.84
N HIS A 87 6.95 -16.13 -1.72
CA HIS A 87 8.04 -16.50 -0.80
C HIS A 87 7.58 -16.61 0.66
N ILE A 88 6.72 -15.69 1.13
CA ILE A 88 6.13 -15.74 2.47
C ILE A 88 5.28 -17.00 2.62
N GLY A 89 4.39 -17.28 1.67
CA GLY A 89 3.55 -18.48 1.68
C GLY A 89 4.38 -19.78 1.73
N GLU A 90 5.39 -19.88 0.88
CA GLU A 90 6.31 -21.03 0.83
C GLU A 90 7.12 -21.19 2.13
N THR A 91 7.63 -20.09 2.67
CA THR A 91 8.50 -20.12 3.86
C THR A 91 7.74 -20.41 5.14
N THR A 92 6.51 -19.89 5.25
CA THR A 92 5.72 -19.98 6.49
C THR A 92 4.66 -21.06 6.47
N GLY A 93 4.17 -21.44 5.27
CA GLY A 93 3.02 -22.34 5.11
C GLY A 93 1.68 -21.70 5.56
N LEU A 94 1.65 -20.40 5.81
CA LEU A 94 0.50 -19.68 6.33
C LEU A 94 -0.36 -19.09 5.21
N PRO A 95 -1.67 -18.91 5.43
CA PRO A 95 -2.50 -18.04 4.58
C PRO A 95 -1.92 -16.62 4.57
N VAL A 96 -1.76 -16.02 3.38
CA VAL A 96 -1.17 -14.69 3.23
C VAL A 96 -2.24 -13.67 2.86
N PHE A 97 -2.28 -12.57 3.61
CA PHE A 97 -3.05 -11.38 3.27
C PHE A 97 -2.13 -10.28 2.77
N ILE A 98 -2.63 -9.41 1.90
CA ILE A 98 -1.91 -8.22 1.50
C ILE A 98 -2.59 -6.96 2.04
N LYS A 99 -1.82 -6.04 2.60
CA LYS A 99 -2.32 -4.77 3.12
C LYS A 99 -1.64 -3.60 2.43
N GLY A 100 -2.44 -2.66 1.94
CA GLY A 100 -1.92 -1.45 1.33
C GLY A 100 -2.40 -0.18 2.02
N SER A 101 -1.53 0.83 2.04
CA SER A 101 -1.82 2.17 2.53
C SER A 101 -1.73 3.18 1.41
N SER A 102 -2.79 3.96 1.15
CA SER A 102 -2.78 5.04 0.16
C SER A 102 -2.33 4.53 -1.22
N LEU A 103 -1.24 5.05 -1.78
CA LEU A 103 -0.67 4.56 -3.05
C LEU A 103 -0.36 3.06 -3.00
N GLY A 104 0.12 2.55 -1.87
CA GLY A 104 0.35 1.12 -1.67
C GLY A 104 -0.93 0.27 -1.71
N ALA A 105 -2.11 0.87 -1.50
CA ALA A 105 -3.38 0.17 -1.68
C ALA A 105 -3.65 -0.17 -3.16
N ALA A 106 -3.19 0.67 -4.09
CA ALA A 106 -3.23 0.36 -5.52
C ALA A 106 -2.38 -0.87 -5.84
N ALA A 107 -1.13 -0.88 -5.39
CA ALA A 107 -0.23 -2.03 -5.57
C ALA A 107 -0.79 -3.30 -4.91
N ALA A 108 -1.35 -3.19 -3.69
CA ALA A 108 -1.94 -4.31 -2.97
C ALA A 108 -3.16 -4.90 -3.70
N TYR A 109 -4.07 -4.06 -4.24
CA TYR A 109 -5.18 -4.54 -5.05
C TYR A 109 -4.69 -5.26 -6.31
N CYS A 110 -3.75 -4.66 -7.02
CA CYS A 110 -3.22 -5.25 -8.25
C CYS A 110 -2.49 -6.57 -7.98
N ALA A 111 -1.69 -6.67 -6.91
CA ALA A 111 -1.03 -7.89 -6.50
C ALA A 111 -2.02 -8.99 -6.06
N LEU A 112 -3.09 -8.62 -5.32
CA LEU A 112 -4.18 -9.54 -4.98
C LEU A 112 -4.77 -10.20 -6.23
N GLN A 113 -4.94 -9.43 -7.30
CA GLN A 113 -5.52 -9.94 -8.53
C GLN A 113 -4.53 -10.72 -9.41
N ALA A 114 -3.24 -10.46 -9.25
CA ALA A 114 -2.18 -11.08 -10.07
C ALA A 114 -1.74 -12.46 -9.57
N SER A 115 -1.98 -12.81 -8.28
CA SER A 115 -1.58 -14.11 -7.71
C SER A 115 -2.63 -14.66 -6.75
N ASP A 116 -2.76 -15.99 -6.75
CA ASP A 116 -3.64 -16.71 -5.83
C ASP A 116 -3.03 -16.94 -4.44
N VAL A 117 -1.80 -16.52 -4.21
CA VAL A 117 -1.16 -16.59 -2.89
C VAL A 117 -1.89 -15.73 -1.86
N PHE A 118 -2.49 -14.63 -2.29
CA PHE A 118 -3.21 -13.73 -1.40
C PHE A 118 -4.66 -14.16 -1.21
N LEU A 119 -5.01 -14.46 0.04
CA LEU A 119 -6.37 -14.83 0.43
C LEU A 119 -7.35 -13.64 0.40
N GLY A 120 -6.86 -12.44 0.64
CA GLY A 120 -7.64 -11.22 0.63
C GLY A 120 -6.77 -9.98 0.81
N ALA A 121 -7.37 -8.79 0.66
CA ALA A 121 -6.66 -7.51 0.82
C ALA A 121 -7.31 -6.59 1.84
N ILE A 122 -6.47 -5.86 2.59
CA ILE A 122 -6.86 -4.75 3.46
C ILE A 122 -6.38 -3.45 2.80
N LEU A 123 -7.29 -2.61 2.34
CA LEU A 123 -7.00 -1.41 1.56
C LEU A 123 -7.37 -0.17 2.37
N MET A 124 -6.36 0.61 2.78
CA MET A 124 -6.52 1.78 3.63
C MET A 124 -6.25 3.07 2.85
N GLY A 125 -7.25 3.96 2.75
CA GLY A 125 -7.12 5.28 2.14
C GLY A 125 -6.54 5.21 0.73
N TYR A 126 -7.27 4.73 -0.24
CA TYR A 126 -6.73 4.17 -1.48
C TYR A 126 -6.87 5.06 -2.71
N ALA A 127 -5.81 5.02 -3.53
CA ALA A 127 -5.83 5.41 -4.92
C ALA A 127 -5.71 4.14 -5.79
N ILE A 128 -6.82 3.57 -6.25
CA ILE A 128 -6.80 2.36 -7.07
C ILE A 128 -6.89 2.74 -8.54
N PRO A 129 -5.95 2.28 -9.41
CA PRO A 129 -6.08 2.43 -10.85
C PRO A 129 -7.41 1.87 -11.35
N SER A 130 -7.99 2.48 -12.36
CA SER A 130 -9.29 2.09 -12.92
C SER A 130 -10.49 2.23 -11.96
N SER A 131 -10.32 2.88 -10.82
CA SER A 131 -11.42 3.24 -9.91
C SER A 131 -12.22 4.43 -10.47
N PRO A 132 -13.43 4.69 -9.95
CA PRO A 132 -14.20 5.88 -10.31
C PRO A 132 -13.48 7.21 -10.04
N LEU A 133 -12.36 7.19 -9.32
CA LEU A 133 -11.52 8.37 -9.03
C LEU A 133 -10.60 8.75 -10.20
N VAL A 134 -10.34 7.83 -11.13
CA VAL A 134 -9.49 8.13 -12.29
C VAL A 134 -10.31 8.90 -13.32
N PRO A 135 -9.85 10.10 -13.74
CA PRO A 135 -10.56 10.88 -14.75
C PRO A 135 -10.78 10.11 -16.06
N ASN A 136 -11.92 10.30 -16.67
CA ASN A 136 -12.22 9.74 -17.99
C ASN A 136 -12.60 10.87 -18.97
N PRO A 137 -11.82 11.16 -20.04
CA PRO A 137 -10.59 10.45 -20.43
C PRO A 137 -9.42 10.66 -19.46
N ASN A 138 -8.60 9.63 -19.29
CA ASN A 138 -7.42 9.67 -18.44
C ASN A 138 -6.31 10.49 -19.13
N PRO A 139 -5.88 11.64 -18.56
CA PRO A 139 -4.88 12.50 -19.19
C PRO A 139 -3.52 11.83 -19.35
N PHE A 140 -3.16 10.87 -18.47
CA PHE A 140 -1.90 10.12 -18.54
C PHE A 140 -1.88 9.10 -19.68
N ARG A 141 -3.02 8.85 -20.36
CA ARG A 141 -3.15 7.98 -21.55
C ARG A 141 -3.34 8.77 -22.84
N SER A 142 -3.21 10.10 -22.79
CA SER A 142 -3.32 10.94 -23.97
C SER A 142 -2.05 10.87 -24.82
N GLU A 143 -2.18 11.05 -26.15
CA GLU A 143 -1.04 11.15 -27.07
C GLU A 143 -0.06 12.27 -26.66
N ALA A 144 -0.59 13.40 -26.18
CA ALA A 144 0.25 14.49 -25.69
C ALA A 144 1.11 14.06 -24.50
N PHE A 145 0.54 13.29 -23.57
CA PHE A 145 1.31 12.77 -22.43
C PHE A 145 2.35 11.73 -22.87
N GLU A 146 2.03 10.87 -23.82
CA GLU A 146 2.99 9.89 -24.36
C GLU A 146 4.22 10.56 -24.97
N GLN A 147 4.02 11.69 -25.68
CA GLN A 147 5.12 12.49 -26.20
C GLN A 147 5.98 13.11 -25.08
N ILE A 148 5.33 13.62 -24.03
CA ILE A 148 6.03 14.17 -22.85
C ILE A 148 6.81 13.07 -22.12
N ASP A 149 6.20 11.92 -21.90
CA ASP A 149 6.85 10.78 -21.23
C ASP A 149 8.05 10.25 -22.02
N ALA A 150 7.93 10.16 -23.35
CA ALA A 150 9.04 9.73 -24.22
C ALA A 150 10.27 10.66 -24.15
N LEU A 151 10.05 11.98 -23.96
CA LEU A 151 11.13 12.97 -23.93
C LEU A 151 11.66 13.25 -22.51
N PHE A 152 10.82 13.18 -21.50
CA PHE A 152 11.09 13.71 -20.16
C PHE A 152 10.69 12.75 -19.02
N GLY A 153 10.06 11.62 -19.29
CA GLY A 153 9.51 10.74 -18.27
C GLY A 153 10.53 10.25 -17.24
N ASP A 154 11.76 9.98 -17.68
CA ASP A 154 12.90 9.56 -16.85
C ASP A 154 13.82 10.71 -16.41
N LYS A 155 13.49 11.95 -16.78
CA LYS A 155 14.32 13.14 -16.50
C LYS A 155 13.62 14.14 -15.60
N LEU A 156 12.29 14.21 -15.68
CA LEU A 156 11.49 15.12 -14.86
C LEU A 156 11.20 14.50 -13.51
N LEU A 157 11.68 15.13 -12.44
CA LEU A 157 11.44 14.72 -11.06
C LEU A 157 10.30 15.55 -10.46
N LEU A 158 9.28 14.85 -9.98
CA LEU A 158 8.17 15.45 -9.25
C LEU A 158 8.53 15.53 -7.76
N SER A 159 8.53 16.73 -7.20
CA SER A 159 8.75 16.95 -5.77
C SER A 159 7.45 16.73 -5.01
N LEU A 160 7.35 15.64 -4.26
CA LEU A 160 6.12 15.20 -3.62
C LEU A 160 5.68 16.11 -2.46
N ASP A 161 6.61 16.79 -1.82
CA ASP A 161 6.32 17.78 -0.76
C ASP A 161 5.57 19.02 -1.26
N ARG A 162 5.44 19.18 -2.57
CA ARG A 162 4.64 20.23 -3.22
C ARG A 162 3.17 19.86 -3.38
N PHE A 163 2.83 18.57 -3.28
CA PHE A 163 1.50 18.05 -3.57
C PHE A 163 0.79 17.52 -2.33
N ILE A 164 1.53 17.19 -1.26
CA ILE A 164 0.98 16.51 -0.09
C ILE A 164 1.30 17.30 1.18
N ASN A 165 0.26 17.58 1.97
CA ASN A 165 0.38 18.13 3.32
C ASN A 165 0.27 16.98 4.33
N PHE A 166 1.42 16.46 4.78
CA PHE A 166 1.43 15.35 5.73
C PHE A 166 0.93 15.72 7.13
N ASP A 167 0.88 17.00 7.49
CA ASP A 167 0.29 17.43 8.77
C ASP A 167 -1.22 17.18 8.76
N GLU A 168 -1.88 17.43 7.63
CA GLU A 168 -3.30 17.10 7.45
C GLU A 168 -3.51 15.59 7.32
N ASP A 169 -2.71 14.90 6.52
CA ASP A 169 -2.81 13.46 6.30
C ASP A 169 -2.67 12.65 7.60
N TYR A 170 -1.72 13.04 8.44
CA TYR A 170 -1.43 12.33 9.70
C TYR A 170 -2.23 12.87 10.89
N GLY A 171 -2.80 14.05 10.76
CA GLY A 171 -3.65 14.68 11.75
C GLY A 171 -2.91 15.35 12.91
N TYR A 172 -1.64 15.71 12.73
CA TYR A 172 -0.89 16.48 13.72
C TYR A 172 0.15 17.41 13.08
N VAL A 173 0.35 18.58 13.70
CA VAL A 173 1.34 19.58 13.28
C VAL A 173 2.75 19.03 13.49
N GLY A 174 3.60 19.17 12.48
CA GLY A 174 5.00 18.72 12.51
C GLY A 174 5.20 17.32 11.88
N ALA A 175 4.17 16.64 11.40
CA ALA A 175 4.29 15.38 10.69
C ALA A 175 5.12 15.53 9.41
N SER A 176 4.92 16.63 8.68
CA SER A 176 5.70 16.94 7.47
C SER A 176 7.18 17.10 7.76
N GLU A 177 7.53 17.78 8.84
CA GLU A 177 8.94 17.96 9.26
C GLU A 177 9.57 16.65 9.73
N GLN A 178 8.83 15.88 10.53
CA GLN A 178 9.28 14.56 10.99
C GLN A 178 9.51 13.63 9.81
N LYS A 179 8.61 13.63 8.84
CA LYS A 179 8.75 12.82 7.64
C LYS A 179 9.94 13.27 6.78
N LYS A 180 10.20 14.58 6.67
CA LYS A 180 11.39 15.12 5.96
C LYS A 180 12.71 14.79 6.66
N ALA A 181 12.70 14.62 7.97
CA ALA A 181 13.89 14.24 8.74
C ALA A 181 14.27 12.76 8.59
N ASP A 182 13.36 11.91 8.11
CA ASP A 182 13.63 10.51 7.89
C ASP A 182 14.35 10.29 6.53
N PRO A 183 15.61 9.84 6.53
CA PRO A 183 16.41 9.69 5.32
C PRO A 183 15.95 8.53 4.41
N LEU A 184 15.07 7.65 4.89
CA LEU A 184 14.52 6.54 4.11
C LEU A 184 13.31 6.94 3.26
N ASN A 185 12.75 8.13 3.48
CA ASN A 185 11.66 8.64 2.66
C ASN A 185 12.13 9.08 1.27
N THR A 186 11.37 8.77 0.24
CA THR A 186 11.65 9.11 -1.16
C THR A 186 10.79 10.28 -1.60
N TRP A 187 11.39 11.48 -1.68
CA TRP A 187 10.68 12.75 -1.91
C TRP A 187 10.51 13.13 -3.38
N TYR A 188 11.20 12.46 -4.28
CA TYR A 188 11.17 12.75 -5.71
C TYR A 188 10.83 11.50 -6.48
N TYR A 189 9.81 11.58 -7.33
CA TYR A 189 9.47 10.52 -8.27
C TYR A 189 9.75 10.98 -9.69
N GLU A 190 10.28 10.10 -10.53
CA GLU A 190 10.25 10.33 -11.96
C GLU A 190 8.80 10.46 -12.44
N LEU A 191 8.58 11.37 -13.40
CA LEU A 191 7.25 11.56 -13.99
C LEU A 191 6.67 10.23 -14.48
N ARG A 192 7.50 9.37 -15.10
CA ARG A 192 7.10 8.04 -15.57
C ARG A 192 6.64 7.14 -14.44
N ALA A 193 7.38 7.13 -13.32
CA ALA A 193 7.03 6.35 -12.14
C ALA A 193 5.66 6.77 -11.59
N PHE A 194 5.43 8.07 -11.42
CA PHE A 194 4.15 8.58 -10.96
C PHE A 194 3.01 8.28 -11.93
N ALA A 195 3.23 8.50 -13.23
CA ALA A 195 2.23 8.27 -14.26
C ALA A 195 1.87 6.78 -14.41
N SER A 196 2.78 5.85 -14.09
CA SER A 196 2.53 4.42 -14.20
C SER A 196 1.30 3.98 -13.39
N PHE A 197 1.07 4.57 -12.19
CA PHE A 197 -0.12 4.29 -11.38
C PHE A 197 -1.44 4.61 -12.08
N PHE A 198 -1.47 5.64 -12.91
CA PHE A 198 -2.68 6.06 -13.62
C PHE A 198 -2.85 5.36 -14.96
N ARG A 199 -1.79 4.74 -15.48
CA ARG A 199 -1.77 4.04 -16.77
C ARG A 199 -1.95 2.53 -16.62
N TYR A 200 -1.72 2.00 -15.44
CA TYR A 200 -1.84 0.57 -15.17
C TYR A 200 -3.31 0.13 -15.13
N ASP A 201 -3.61 -0.97 -15.78
CA ASP A 201 -4.89 -1.66 -15.65
C ASP A 201 -4.68 -2.93 -14.83
N PRO A 202 -5.35 -3.10 -13.69
CA PRO A 202 -5.27 -4.34 -12.94
C PRO A 202 -5.78 -5.51 -13.78
N VAL A 203 -5.19 -6.68 -13.61
CA VAL A 203 -5.56 -7.92 -14.34
C VAL A 203 -7.06 -8.21 -14.20
N VAL A 204 -7.64 -7.91 -13.05
CA VAL A 204 -9.07 -7.99 -12.77
C VAL A 204 -9.56 -6.61 -12.33
N PRO A 205 -10.46 -5.95 -13.06
CA PRO A 205 -11.03 -4.67 -12.65
C PRO A 205 -11.91 -4.83 -11.40
N LEU A 206 -12.13 -3.74 -10.66
CA LEU A 206 -12.94 -3.73 -9.43
C LEU A 206 -14.31 -4.40 -9.62
N SER A 207 -14.98 -4.13 -10.73
CA SER A 207 -16.32 -4.66 -11.05
C SER A 207 -16.36 -6.18 -11.31
N GLN A 208 -15.21 -6.83 -11.39
CA GLN A 208 -15.07 -8.29 -11.60
C GLN A 208 -14.34 -8.99 -10.46
N ASN A 209 -14.02 -8.26 -9.38
CA ASN A 209 -13.34 -8.84 -8.23
C ASN A 209 -14.18 -9.97 -7.61
N THR A 210 -13.49 -11.04 -7.21
CA THR A 210 -14.10 -12.19 -6.51
C THR A 210 -13.45 -12.49 -5.17
N LYS A 211 -12.31 -11.85 -4.86
CA LYS A 211 -11.55 -12.08 -3.65
C LYS A 211 -11.99 -11.16 -2.51
N PRO A 212 -11.87 -11.58 -1.24
CA PRO A 212 -12.23 -10.76 -0.09
C PRO A 212 -11.44 -9.44 -0.02
N ILE A 213 -12.15 -8.32 0.13
CA ILE A 213 -11.54 -7.00 0.30
C ILE A 213 -12.12 -6.30 1.53
N PHE A 214 -11.23 -5.80 2.36
CA PHE A 214 -11.54 -4.95 3.49
C PHE A 214 -11.09 -3.51 3.24
N TYR A 215 -12.01 -2.65 2.87
CA TYR A 215 -11.76 -1.23 2.77
C TYR A 215 -11.80 -0.57 4.14
N THR A 216 -10.78 0.21 4.46
CA THR A 216 -10.68 0.91 5.73
C THR A 216 -10.33 2.38 5.51
N VAL A 217 -10.98 3.28 6.24
CA VAL A 217 -10.81 4.72 6.11
C VAL A 217 -11.04 5.40 7.46
N GLY A 218 -10.36 6.52 7.70
CA GLY A 218 -10.66 7.39 8.84
C GLY A 218 -11.87 8.27 8.56
N GLU A 219 -12.71 8.50 9.56
CA GLU A 219 -13.87 9.40 9.47
C GLU A 219 -13.47 10.83 9.08
N ARG A 220 -12.25 11.26 9.47
CA ARG A 220 -11.69 12.59 9.22
C ARG A 220 -10.61 12.58 8.13
N ASP A 221 -10.51 11.52 7.35
CA ASP A 221 -9.59 11.48 6.21
C ASP A 221 -10.02 12.51 5.17
N THR A 222 -9.17 13.53 4.95
CA THR A 222 -9.42 14.61 3.99
C THR A 222 -8.90 14.28 2.59
N THR A 223 -8.08 13.25 2.47
CA THR A 223 -7.48 12.82 1.20
C THR A 223 -8.41 11.83 0.47
N PHE A 224 -8.90 10.82 1.18
CA PHE A 224 -9.82 9.80 0.66
C PHE A 224 -10.93 9.52 1.69
N GLY A 225 -11.77 10.50 1.93
CA GLY A 225 -12.78 10.42 2.98
C GLY A 225 -13.82 9.30 2.81
N PRO A 226 -14.72 9.12 3.80
CA PRO A 226 -15.70 8.03 3.83
C PRO A 226 -16.59 7.94 2.59
N ASP A 227 -16.97 9.06 1.99
CA ASP A 227 -17.79 9.09 0.78
C ASP A 227 -17.05 8.50 -0.43
N VAL A 228 -15.75 8.83 -0.55
CA VAL A 228 -14.87 8.27 -1.57
C VAL A 228 -14.69 6.77 -1.33
N ALA A 229 -14.46 6.39 -0.09
CA ALA A 229 -14.35 4.99 0.34
C ALA A 229 -15.59 4.19 -0.06
N LYS A 230 -16.76 4.72 0.25
CA LYS A 230 -18.03 4.09 -0.11
C LYS A 230 -18.21 3.99 -1.62
N MET A 231 -17.90 5.02 -2.38
CA MET A 231 -18.02 5.00 -3.84
C MET A 231 -17.16 3.89 -4.47
N VAL A 232 -15.94 3.69 -3.99
CA VAL A 232 -15.06 2.63 -4.51
C VAL A 232 -15.50 1.25 -4.02
N ALA A 233 -15.93 1.11 -2.77
CA ALA A 233 -16.49 -0.13 -2.25
C ALA A 233 -17.73 -0.55 -3.03
N ASP A 234 -18.64 0.36 -3.33
CA ASP A 234 -19.86 0.11 -4.13
C ASP A 234 -19.53 -0.27 -5.59
N ALA A 235 -18.41 0.19 -6.13
CA ALA A 235 -17.93 -0.17 -7.47
C ALA A 235 -17.19 -1.52 -7.52
N THR A 236 -16.89 -2.10 -6.36
CA THR A 236 -16.12 -3.34 -6.24
C THR A 236 -17.06 -4.53 -6.08
N ALA A 237 -16.94 -5.51 -6.96
CA ALA A 237 -17.70 -6.76 -6.86
C ALA A 237 -17.10 -7.71 -5.82
N GLY A 238 -17.87 -8.78 -5.49
CA GLY A 238 -17.42 -9.83 -4.58
C GLY A 238 -17.62 -9.53 -3.10
N PRO A 239 -16.92 -10.24 -2.22
CA PRO A 239 -17.04 -10.08 -0.77
C PRO A 239 -16.25 -8.84 -0.32
N VAL A 240 -16.98 -7.75 -0.11
CA VAL A 240 -16.44 -6.43 0.27
C VAL A 240 -16.99 -6.00 1.61
N GLU A 241 -16.11 -5.59 2.51
CA GLU A 241 -16.46 -4.92 3.77
C GLU A 241 -15.85 -3.51 3.80
N LEU A 242 -16.59 -2.53 4.29
CA LEU A 242 -16.11 -1.17 4.51
C LEU A 242 -16.14 -0.84 6.01
N TYR A 243 -15.00 -0.39 6.53
CA TYR A 243 -14.87 0.08 7.90
C TYR A 243 -14.45 1.55 7.92
N VAL A 244 -15.22 2.37 8.61
CA VAL A 244 -14.91 3.79 8.88
C VAL A 244 -14.48 3.91 10.35
N HIS A 245 -13.19 4.23 10.57
CA HIS A 245 -12.66 4.40 11.92
C HIS A 245 -13.10 5.75 12.49
N PRO A 246 -13.82 5.78 13.62
CA PRO A 246 -14.23 7.04 14.25
C PRO A 246 -13.00 7.89 14.62
N ASP A 247 -13.10 9.21 14.38
CA ASP A 247 -12.03 10.19 14.61
C ASP A 247 -10.70 9.92 13.86
N GLY A 248 -10.63 8.88 13.02
CA GLY A 248 -9.44 8.50 12.27
C GLY A 248 -9.09 9.49 11.16
N MET A 249 -7.80 9.72 10.97
CA MET A 249 -7.22 10.44 9.83
C MET A 249 -6.75 9.46 8.74
N HIS A 250 -6.03 9.95 7.72
CA HIS A 250 -5.59 9.13 6.59
C HIS A 250 -4.70 7.93 7.02
N GLN A 251 -3.85 8.07 8.04
CA GLN A 251 -2.87 7.06 8.45
C GLN A 251 -3.28 6.32 9.74
N LEU A 252 -4.31 5.46 9.67
CA LEU A 252 -4.82 4.70 10.82
C LEU A 252 -3.76 3.81 11.48
N MET A 253 -2.84 3.23 10.70
CA MET A 253 -1.76 2.40 11.24
C MET A 253 -0.80 3.17 12.15
N LEU A 254 -0.70 4.48 11.99
CA LEU A 254 0.19 5.35 12.78
C LEU A 254 -0.54 6.03 13.93
N SER A 255 -1.76 6.51 13.69
CA SER A 255 -2.51 7.34 14.64
C SER A 255 -3.41 6.53 15.56
N HIS A 256 -3.94 5.40 15.10
CA HIS A 256 -4.89 4.54 15.82
C HIS A 256 -4.42 3.08 15.89
N THR A 257 -3.12 2.87 16.05
CA THR A 257 -2.42 1.59 15.89
C THR A 257 -3.16 0.42 16.55
N VAL A 258 -3.46 0.48 17.84
CA VAL A 258 -4.05 -0.65 18.58
C VAL A 258 -5.48 -0.92 18.13
N ALA A 259 -6.36 0.09 18.20
CA ALA A 259 -7.78 -0.07 17.88
C ALA A 259 -7.99 -0.50 16.41
N TYR A 260 -7.19 0.05 15.51
CA TYR A 260 -7.25 -0.32 14.10
C TYR A 260 -6.69 -1.74 13.87
N SER A 261 -5.60 -2.10 14.56
CA SER A 261 -5.05 -3.46 14.48
C SER A 261 -6.06 -4.53 14.89
N ASP A 262 -6.81 -4.30 15.97
CA ASP A 262 -7.80 -5.27 16.48
C ASP A 262 -8.88 -5.55 15.43
N VAL A 263 -9.33 -4.52 14.72
CA VAL A 263 -10.31 -4.66 13.61
C VAL A 263 -9.74 -5.45 12.43
N VAL A 264 -8.49 -5.19 12.06
CA VAL A 264 -7.80 -5.91 10.98
C VAL A 264 -7.59 -7.38 11.36
N LEU A 265 -7.13 -7.65 12.58
CA LEU A 265 -6.94 -9.02 13.12
C LEU A 265 -8.23 -9.82 13.08
N GLU A 266 -9.33 -9.22 13.53
CA GLU A 266 -10.64 -9.88 13.51
C GLU A 266 -11.07 -10.23 12.09
N TRP A 267 -10.92 -9.30 11.15
CA TRP A 267 -11.27 -9.53 9.75
C TRP A 267 -10.43 -10.66 9.13
N CYS A 268 -9.10 -10.61 9.25
CA CYS A 268 -8.21 -11.64 8.72
C CYS A 268 -8.56 -13.03 9.25
N ARG A 269 -8.81 -13.15 10.57
CA ARG A 269 -9.18 -14.43 11.19
C ARG A 269 -10.54 -14.95 10.76
N ARG A 270 -11.46 -14.09 10.37
CA ARG A 270 -12.74 -14.55 9.77
C ARG A 270 -12.52 -15.11 8.38
N GLN A 271 -11.62 -14.50 7.59
CA GLN A 271 -11.34 -14.95 6.22
C GLN A 271 -10.44 -16.20 6.15
N ALA A 272 -9.61 -16.45 7.15
CA ALA A 272 -8.66 -17.58 7.19
C ALA A 272 -9.33 -18.92 7.61
N LYS A 273 -10.60 -18.93 8.00
CA LYS A 273 -11.38 -20.12 8.39
C LYS A 273 -11.99 -20.82 7.19
#